data_01af7080e65508e962ca69377eb100fd
#
_entry.id   01af7080e65508e962ca69377eb100fd
#
_cell.length_a   1.000
_cell.length_b   1.000
_cell.length_c   1.000
_cell.angle_alpha   90.00
_cell.angle_beta   90.00
_cell.angle_gamma   90.00
#
_symmetry.space_group_name_H-M   'P 1'
#
loop_
_entity.id
_entity.type
_entity.pdbx_description
1 polymer ?
#
loop_
_entity_poly.entity_id
_entity_poly.type
_entity_poly.pdbx_seq_one_letter_code
_entity_poly.pdbx_strand_id
1 'polypeptide(L)'
;DVPKILCGLVDNVTCGAPLAAIIENTNTRSKDYDKLKDVPRPGHADYTAQCKYHGYQDFRGGGHFSGRITAGIVAAGAICISALAEKGIKIGTHIAECAGIPDRKFENTEKDIDSLNEKLFAVLDEEQGKKMEEAILLAKSEQDSVGGILETAITGIPSGIGEPYFDSIESQLAHMLFSVPAVKGVEFGSGFDFAKMRGSEANDSFRIDENGKVFTRTNHNGGINGGI
;
A
#
# COMPACT_ATOMS: atom_id res chain seq x y z
N ASP A 1 -18.17 1.59 6.25
CA ASP A 1 -17.88 0.17 6.32
C ASP A 1 -17.38 -0.18 7.71
N VAL A 2 -18.10 -1.10 8.39
CA VAL A 2 -17.71 -1.56 9.73
C VAL A 2 -17.50 -3.07 9.66
N PRO A 3 -16.27 -3.56 9.90
CA PRO A 3 -16.02 -4.99 9.95
C PRO A 3 -16.69 -5.61 11.21
N LYS A 4 -17.39 -6.72 11.00
CA LYS A 4 -17.97 -7.52 12.06
C LYS A 4 -17.17 -8.82 12.19
N ILE A 5 -16.49 -8.99 13.30
CA ILE A 5 -15.72 -10.20 13.56
C ILE A 5 -16.68 -11.32 13.93
N LEU A 6 -16.54 -12.47 13.27
CA LEU A 6 -17.42 -13.63 13.42
C LEU A 6 -16.82 -14.72 14.33
N CYS A 7 -15.49 -14.85 14.32
CA CYS A 7 -14.79 -15.84 15.14
C CYS A 7 -13.31 -15.44 15.33
N GLY A 8 -12.59 -16.15 16.18
CA GLY A 8 -11.18 -15.93 16.48
C GLY A 8 -10.91 -15.06 17.69
N LEU A 9 -11.96 -14.54 18.34
CA LEU A 9 -11.87 -13.76 19.58
C LEU A 9 -12.59 -14.46 20.74
N VAL A 10 -12.03 -14.29 21.94
CA VAL A 10 -12.66 -14.58 23.24
C VAL A 10 -12.48 -13.33 24.10
N ASP A 11 -13.57 -12.74 24.57
CA ASP A 11 -13.54 -11.51 25.36
C ASP A 11 -12.72 -10.37 24.71
N ASN A 12 -12.88 -10.19 23.40
CA ASN A 12 -12.15 -9.23 22.56
C ASN A 12 -10.62 -9.46 22.46
N VAL A 13 -10.15 -10.62 22.86
CA VAL A 13 -8.75 -11.02 22.72
C VAL A 13 -8.62 -12.13 21.68
N THR A 14 -7.62 -12.07 20.81
CA THR A 14 -7.33 -13.13 19.84
C THR A 14 -6.89 -14.40 20.57
N CYS A 15 -7.46 -15.55 20.19
CA CYS A 15 -7.22 -16.83 20.88
C CYS A 15 -6.31 -17.78 20.09
N GLY A 16 -5.66 -17.31 19.02
CA GLY A 16 -4.82 -18.15 18.16
C GLY A 16 -5.59 -18.99 17.13
N ALA A 17 -6.92 -18.99 17.17
CA ALA A 17 -7.74 -19.58 16.12
C ALA A 17 -7.82 -18.63 14.90
N PRO A 18 -8.19 -19.12 13.69
CA PRO A 18 -8.42 -18.27 12.55
C PRO A 18 -9.43 -17.16 12.86
N LEU A 19 -9.09 -15.92 12.47
CA LEU A 19 -9.96 -14.77 12.62
C LEU A 19 -10.74 -14.58 11.32
N ALA A 20 -12.06 -14.51 11.40
CA ALA A 20 -12.90 -14.21 10.27
C ALA A 20 -13.76 -12.98 10.56
N ALA A 21 -13.92 -12.12 9.53
CA ALA A 21 -14.75 -10.93 9.62
C ALA A 21 -15.57 -10.76 8.34
N ILE A 22 -16.71 -10.10 8.46
CA ILE A 22 -17.57 -9.72 7.33
C ILE A 22 -17.73 -8.20 7.29
N ILE A 23 -17.69 -7.64 6.09
CA ILE A 23 -18.03 -6.24 5.82
C ILE A 23 -19.22 -6.25 4.86
N GLU A 24 -20.38 -5.86 5.34
CA GLU A 24 -21.59 -5.83 4.54
C GLU A 24 -21.52 -4.73 3.46
N ASN A 25 -21.94 -5.05 2.24
CA ASN A 25 -22.10 -4.06 1.19
C ASN A 25 -23.55 -3.55 1.18
N THR A 26 -23.79 -2.44 1.86
CA THR A 26 -25.14 -1.86 2.04
C THR A 26 -25.54 -0.91 0.91
N ASN A 27 -24.61 -0.54 0.00
CA ASN A 27 -24.89 0.41 -1.09
C ASN A 27 -24.71 -0.26 -2.47
N THR A 28 -25.56 -1.24 -2.76
CA THR A 28 -25.54 -1.95 -4.04
C THR A 28 -26.48 -1.30 -5.06
N ARG A 29 -25.96 -0.98 -6.27
CA ARG A 29 -26.72 -0.42 -7.40
C ARG A 29 -26.58 -1.30 -8.64
N SER A 30 -27.02 -2.53 -8.55
CA SER A 30 -26.82 -3.56 -9.60
C SER A 30 -27.37 -3.15 -10.97
N LYS A 31 -28.45 -2.35 -11.01
CA LYS A 31 -29.09 -1.89 -12.27
C LYS A 31 -28.18 -0.99 -13.13
N ASP A 32 -27.23 -0.29 -12.50
CA ASP A 32 -26.31 0.61 -13.22
C ASP A 32 -25.34 -0.18 -14.13
N TYR A 33 -25.20 -1.48 -13.88
CA TYR A 33 -24.26 -2.36 -14.60
C TYR A 33 -24.90 -3.16 -15.75
N ASP A 34 -26.23 -3.18 -15.86
CA ASP A 34 -26.93 -3.96 -16.90
C ASP A 34 -26.53 -3.53 -18.32
N LYS A 35 -26.27 -2.23 -18.52
CA LYS A 35 -25.81 -1.69 -19.80
C LYS A 35 -24.33 -2.00 -20.11
N LEU A 36 -23.55 -2.36 -19.10
CA LEU A 36 -22.11 -2.63 -19.22
C LEU A 36 -21.81 -4.10 -19.47
N LYS A 37 -22.82 -4.97 -19.38
CA LYS A 37 -22.66 -6.41 -19.54
C LYS A 37 -21.95 -6.80 -20.85
N ASP A 38 -22.30 -6.13 -21.94
CA ASP A 38 -21.82 -6.42 -23.28
C ASP A 38 -20.80 -5.39 -23.79
N VAL A 39 -20.48 -4.36 -22.98
CA VAL A 39 -19.54 -3.29 -23.34
C VAL A 39 -18.45 -3.17 -22.28
N PRO A 40 -17.29 -3.79 -22.48
CA PRO A 40 -16.21 -3.77 -21.50
C PRO A 40 -15.64 -2.35 -21.33
N ARG A 41 -15.44 -1.95 -20.07
CA ARG A 41 -14.85 -0.66 -19.73
C ARG A 41 -13.34 -0.65 -20.04
N PRO A 42 -12.82 0.39 -20.68
CA PRO A 42 -11.36 0.56 -20.86
C PRO A 42 -10.63 0.57 -19.50
N GLY A 43 -9.46 -0.10 -19.45
CA GLY A 43 -8.64 -0.14 -18.23
C GLY A 43 -9.21 -0.98 -17.09
N HIS A 44 -10.36 -1.64 -17.26
CA HIS A 44 -10.96 -2.53 -16.29
C HIS A 44 -10.80 -4.01 -16.69
N ALA A 45 -11.10 -4.93 -15.77
CA ALA A 45 -10.98 -6.37 -16.01
C ALA A 45 -12.14 -7.00 -16.83
N ASP A 46 -13.11 -6.22 -17.28
CA ASP A 46 -14.34 -6.75 -17.89
C ASP A 46 -14.08 -7.71 -19.04
N TYR A 47 -13.23 -7.32 -20.02
CA TYR A 47 -12.89 -8.15 -21.15
C TYR A 47 -12.07 -9.40 -20.75
N THR A 48 -11.05 -9.22 -19.95
CA THR A 48 -10.18 -10.32 -19.50
C THR A 48 -10.92 -11.30 -18.61
N ALA A 49 -11.86 -10.82 -17.78
CA ALA A 49 -12.75 -11.66 -16.99
C ALA A 49 -13.71 -12.46 -17.87
N GLN A 50 -14.28 -11.84 -18.93
CA GLN A 50 -15.11 -12.52 -19.91
C GLN A 50 -14.36 -13.68 -20.55
N CYS A 51 -13.11 -13.47 -20.97
CA CYS A 51 -12.27 -14.51 -21.54
C CYS A 51 -11.93 -15.60 -20.52
N LYS A 52 -11.50 -15.22 -19.32
CA LYS A 52 -11.07 -16.15 -18.28
C LYS A 52 -12.17 -17.06 -17.78
N TYR A 53 -13.36 -16.51 -17.57
CA TYR A 53 -14.51 -17.19 -16.96
C TYR A 53 -15.56 -17.60 -18.00
N HIS A 54 -15.27 -17.47 -19.29
CA HIS A 54 -16.14 -17.90 -20.39
C HIS A 54 -17.56 -17.28 -20.29
N GLY A 55 -17.67 -16.05 -19.83
CA GLY A 55 -18.92 -15.34 -19.65
C GLY A 55 -19.68 -15.60 -18.35
N TYR A 56 -19.14 -16.41 -17.45
CA TYR A 56 -19.77 -16.71 -16.15
C TYR A 56 -19.32 -15.81 -14.99
N GLN A 57 -18.53 -14.76 -15.28
CA GLN A 57 -18.18 -13.78 -14.24
C GLN A 57 -19.38 -12.99 -13.76
N ASP A 58 -19.37 -12.58 -12.50
CA ASP A 58 -20.32 -11.59 -12.01
C ASP A 58 -19.88 -10.18 -12.44
N PHE A 59 -20.60 -9.58 -13.41
CA PHE A 59 -20.30 -8.24 -13.93
C PHE A 59 -20.84 -7.12 -13.02
N ARG A 60 -21.72 -7.44 -12.06
CA ARG A 60 -22.36 -6.46 -11.18
C ARG A 60 -21.34 -5.85 -10.23
N GLY A 61 -21.21 -4.51 -10.27
CA GLY A 61 -20.26 -3.81 -9.41
C GLY A 61 -18.79 -4.11 -9.65
N GLY A 62 -18.43 -4.79 -10.75
CA GLY A 62 -17.09 -5.27 -11.03
C GLY A 62 -16.70 -6.57 -10.32
N GLY A 63 -17.62 -7.17 -9.56
CA GLY A 63 -17.38 -8.44 -8.85
C GLY A 63 -16.12 -8.38 -7.97
N HIS A 64 -15.31 -9.43 -8.01
CA HIS A 64 -14.05 -9.47 -7.27
C HIS A 64 -12.89 -8.73 -7.95
N PHE A 65 -13.13 -8.00 -9.03
CA PHE A 65 -12.19 -7.03 -9.62
C PHE A 65 -12.47 -5.60 -9.14
N SER A 66 -13.51 -5.41 -8.32
CA SER A 66 -13.83 -4.11 -7.76
C SER A 66 -12.81 -3.67 -6.70
N GLY A 67 -12.44 -2.38 -6.69
CA GLY A 67 -11.68 -1.79 -5.59
C GLY A 67 -12.36 -1.94 -4.23
N ARG A 68 -13.66 -2.20 -4.20
CA ARG A 68 -14.45 -2.45 -2.99
C ARG A 68 -13.91 -3.59 -2.13
N ILE A 69 -13.36 -4.64 -2.73
CA ILE A 69 -12.85 -5.80 -1.99
C ILE A 69 -11.61 -5.48 -1.15
N THR A 70 -10.91 -4.37 -1.44
CA THR A 70 -9.77 -3.92 -0.63
C THR A 70 -10.16 -3.56 0.80
N ALA A 71 -11.44 -3.33 1.08
CA ALA A 71 -11.92 -3.10 2.45
C ALA A 71 -11.56 -4.26 3.40
N GLY A 72 -11.56 -5.51 2.90
CA GLY A 72 -11.09 -6.68 3.66
C GLY A 72 -9.59 -6.62 3.96
N ILE A 73 -8.78 -6.20 2.99
CA ILE A 73 -7.33 -6.04 3.15
C ILE A 73 -7.03 -4.94 4.17
N VAL A 74 -7.76 -3.81 4.10
CA VAL A 74 -7.61 -2.70 5.06
C VAL A 74 -7.95 -3.14 6.48
N ALA A 75 -9.05 -3.88 6.66
CA ALA A 75 -9.44 -4.40 7.98
C ALA A 75 -8.38 -5.38 8.55
N ALA A 76 -7.86 -6.29 7.73
CA ALA A 76 -6.78 -7.20 8.12
C ALA A 76 -5.49 -6.42 8.43
N GLY A 77 -5.14 -5.44 7.61
CA GLY A 77 -3.98 -4.57 7.80
C GLY A 77 -4.02 -3.80 9.11
N ALA A 78 -5.18 -3.28 9.50
CA ALA A 78 -5.35 -2.58 10.77
C ALA A 78 -5.03 -3.48 11.98
N ILE A 79 -5.45 -4.75 11.94
CA ILE A 79 -5.13 -5.73 12.98
C ILE A 79 -3.62 -6.02 12.99
N CYS A 80 -3.01 -6.21 11.82
CA CYS A 80 -1.58 -6.47 11.69
C CYS A 80 -0.74 -5.28 12.19
N ILE A 81 -1.10 -4.05 11.84
CA ILE A 81 -0.42 -2.82 12.30
C ILE A 81 -0.46 -2.75 13.83
N SER A 82 -1.61 -3.01 14.45
CA SER A 82 -1.73 -3.02 15.91
C SER A 82 -0.82 -4.07 16.56
N ALA A 83 -0.76 -5.29 15.99
CA ALA A 83 0.09 -6.37 16.49
C ALA A 83 1.60 -6.07 16.30
N LEU A 84 1.97 -5.40 15.21
CA LEU A 84 3.35 -5.00 14.92
C LEU A 84 3.78 -3.84 15.83
N ALA A 85 2.88 -2.92 16.16
CA ALA A 85 3.14 -1.81 17.08
C ALA A 85 3.55 -2.30 18.48
N GLU A 86 2.93 -3.39 18.97
CA GLU A 86 3.33 -4.05 20.24
C GLU A 86 4.78 -4.58 20.21
N LYS A 87 5.35 -4.78 19.03
CA LYS A 87 6.73 -5.19 18.81
C LYS A 87 7.67 -4.01 18.51
N GLY A 88 7.16 -2.77 18.59
CA GLY A 88 7.92 -1.55 18.27
C GLY A 88 8.10 -1.30 16.77
N ILE A 89 7.35 -1.99 15.91
CA ILE A 89 7.38 -1.78 14.47
C ILE A 89 6.33 -0.75 14.10
N LYS A 90 6.74 0.32 13.43
CA LYS A 90 5.85 1.39 12.95
C LYS A 90 5.83 1.42 11.42
N ILE A 91 4.66 1.68 10.86
CA ILE A 91 4.43 1.76 9.41
C ILE A 91 3.67 3.05 9.12
N GLY A 92 4.15 3.83 8.16
CA GLY A 92 3.46 5.02 7.69
C GLY A 92 3.64 5.20 6.20
N THR A 93 2.58 5.65 5.55
CA THR A 93 2.53 5.87 4.10
C THR A 93 2.07 7.28 3.82
N HIS A 94 2.72 7.96 2.88
CA HIS A 94 2.25 9.23 2.36
C HIS A 94 2.07 9.21 0.85
N ILE A 95 1.36 10.21 0.35
CA ILE A 95 1.23 10.46 -1.09
C ILE A 95 2.50 11.19 -1.51
N ALA A 96 3.50 10.46 -1.99
CA ALA A 96 4.78 11.04 -2.39
C ALA A 96 4.67 11.91 -3.65
N GLU A 97 3.70 11.60 -4.51
CA GLU A 97 3.38 12.41 -5.69
C GLU A 97 1.94 12.19 -6.10
N CYS A 98 1.25 13.23 -6.54
CA CYS A 98 -0.06 13.14 -7.17
C CYS A 98 -0.16 14.17 -8.31
N ALA A 99 -0.61 13.71 -9.49
CA ALA A 99 -0.71 14.57 -10.69
C ALA A 99 0.59 15.30 -11.06
N GLY A 100 1.76 14.72 -10.78
CA GLY A 100 3.06 15.35 -11.00
C GLY A 100 3.46 16.38 -9.94
N ILE A 101 2.68 16.53 -8.87
CA ILE A 101 2.98 17.42 -7.73
C ILE A 101 3.63 16.56 -6.65
N PRO A 102 4.92 16.79 -6.32
CA PRO A 102 5.62 16.01 -5.32
C PRO A 102 5.33 16.50 -3.90
N ASP A 103 5.28 15.58 -2.95
CA ASP A 103 5.41 15.87 -1.52
C ASP A 103 6.89 15.97 -1.11
N ARG A 104 7.18 16.41 0.13
CA ARG A 104 8.52 16.29 0.67
C ARG A 104 8.84 14.82 1.02
N LYS A 105 10.11 14.49 1.06
CA LYS A 105 10.57 13.16 1.54
C LYS A 105 10.50 13.06 3.05
N PHE A 106 10.58 11.84 3.56
CA PHE A 106 10.79 11.58 4.98
C PHE A 106 12.08 12.25 5.47
N GLU A 107 12.01 13.00 6.58
CA GLU A 107 13.15 13.63 7.24
C GLU A 107 13.37 13.02 8.64
N ASN A 108 12.35 12.99 9.45
CA ASN A 108 12.33 12.29 10.73
C ASN A 108 11.31 11.16 10.64
N THR A 109 11.75 10.01 10.15
CA THR A 109 10.87 8.91 9.75
C THR A 109 9.87 8.51 10.85
N GLU A 110 10.29 8.40 12.11
CA GLU A 110 9.38 7.99 13.19
C GLU A 110 8.31 9.05 13.47
N LYS A 111 8.70 10.33 13.55
CA LYS A 111 7.74 11.42 13.76
C LYS A 111 6.81 11.63 12.57
N ASP A 112 7.36 11.50 11.38
CA ASP A 112 6.60 11.61 10.13
C ASP A 112 5.55 10.48 10.07
N ILE A 113 5.91 9.24 10.39
CA ILE A 113 4.98 8.11 10.47
C ILE A 113 3.85 8.39 11.48
N ASP A 114 4.19 8.83 12.69
CA ASP A 114 3.19 9.13 13.73
C ASP A 114 2.21 10.21 13.24
N SER A 115 2.72 11.26 12.59
CA SER A 115 1.89 12.33 12.01
C SER A 115 0.99 11.84 10.88
N LEU A 116 1.51 10.99 9.98
CA LEU A 116 0.76 10.48 8.83
C LEU A 116 -0.42 9.61 9.22
N ASN A 117 -0.26 8.80 10.27
CA ASN A 117 -1.29 7.89 10.74
C ASN A 117 -2.52 8.60 11.35
N GLU A 118 -2.42 9.90 11.62
CA GLU A 118 -3.53 10.73 12.10
C GLU A 118 -4.27 11.47 10.96
N LYS A 119 -3.74 11.44 9.72
CA LYS A 119 -4.25 12.22 8.58
C LYS A 119 -5.22 11.43 7.70
N LEU A 120 -6.26 12.09 7.23
CA LEU A 120 -7.15 11.55 6.19
C LEU A 120 -6.53 11.67 4.79
N PHE A 121 -5.86 12.79 4.50
CA PHE A 121 -5.07 12.97 3.29
C PHE A 121 -3.60 12.98 3.72
N ALA A 122 -2.96 11.84 3.56
CA ALA A 122 -1.65 11.54 4.14
C ALA A 122 -0.52 12.16 3.31
N VAL A 123 -0.17 13.39 3.61
CA VAL A 123 0.96 14.14 3.05
C VAL A 123 1.86 14.66 4.17
N LEU A 124 3.14 14.83 3.89
CA LEU A 124 4.12 15.40 4.82
C LEU A 124 4.17 16.93 4.75
N ASP A 125 3.89 17.52 3.57
CA ASP A 125 3.79 18.94 3.35
C ASP A 125 2.35 19.35 3.02
N GLU A 126 1.73 20.11 3.91
CA GLU A 126 0.33 20.55 3.79
C GLU A 126 0.09 21.50 2.58
N GLU A 127 1.10 22.26 2.15
CA GLU A 127 0.98 23.11 0.97
C GLU A 127 0.94 22.28 -0.32
N GLN A 128 1.79 21.28 -0.42
CA GLN A 128 1.76 20.35 -1.55
C GLN A 128 0.47 19.53 -1.53
N GLY A 129 0.02 19.09 -0.36
CA GLY A 129 -1.27 18.40 -0.20
C GLY A 129 -2.44 19.18 -0.76
N LYS A 130 -2.54 20.49 -0.49
CA LYS A 130 -3.59 21.35 -1.06
C LYS A 130 -3.54 21.41 -2.58
N LYS A 131 -2.34 21.54 -3.18
CA LYS A 131 -2.17 21.53 -4.63
C LYS A 131 -2.59 20.20 -5.26
N MET A 132 -2.27 19.08 -4.58
CA MET A 132 -2.72 17.74 -5.01
C MET A 132 -4.25 17.62 -4.97
N GLU A 133 -4.90 18.07 -3.89
CA GLU A 133 -6.35 18.10 -3.79
C GLU A 133 -7.01 18.95 -4.87
N GLU A 134 -6.45 20.13 -5.17
CA GLU A 134 -6.90 21.00 -6.27
C GLU A 134 -6.80 20.29 -7.63
N ALA A 135 -5.69 19.59 -7.89
CA ALA A 135 -5.50 18.83 -9.13
C ALA A 135 -6.50 17.66 -9.24
N ILE A 136 -6.78 16.98 -8.16
CA ILE A 136 -7.80 15.91 -8.09
C ILE A 136 -9.19 16.48 -8.38
N LEU A 137 -9.54 17.62 -7.78
CA LEU A 137 -10.84 18.27 -7.98
C LEU A 137 -11.00 18.79 -9.41
N LEU A 138 -9.94 19.30 -10.01
CA LEU A 138 -9.93 19.74 -11.41
C LEU A 138 -10.21 18.54 -12.33
N ALA A 139 -9.45 17.46 -12.22
CA ALA A 139 -9.67 16.25 -13.02
C ALA A 139 -11.09 15.70 -12.84
N LYS A 140 -11.60 15.68 -11.61
CA LYS A 140 -12.98 15.27 -11.33
C LYS A 140 -14.01 16.15 -12.06
N SER A 141 -13.78 17.46 -12.14
CA SER A 141 -14.68 18.38 -12.87
C SER A 141 -14.70 18.11 -14.38
N GLU A 142 -13.61 17.58 -14.91
CA GLU A 142 -13.42 17.17 -16.30
C GLU A 142 -13.85 15.71 -16.56
N GLN A 143 -14.38 15.02 -15.56
CA GLN A 143 -14.74 13.59 -15.61
C GLN A 143 -13.55 12.69 -15.91
N ASP A 144 -12.39 13.07 -15.41
CA ASP A 144 -11.12 12.35 -15.55
C ASP A 144 -10.54 11.98 -14.17
N SER A 145 -9.37 11.36 -14.15
CA SER A 145 -8.64 10.95 -12.96
C SER A 145 -7.15 11.25 -13.09
N VAL A 146 -6.48 11.31 -11.96
CA VAL A 146 -5.01 11.49 -11.88
C VAL A 146 -4.38 10.25 -11.25
N GLY A 147 -3.11 10.01 -11.58
CA GLY A 147 -2.29 9.00 -10.95
C GLY A 147 -1.43 9.60 -9.83
N GLY A 148 -0.73 8.72 -9.11
CA GLY A 148 0.18 9.14 -8.05
C GLY A 148 1.14 8.03 -7.63
N ILE A 149 2.02 8.40 -6.71
CA ILE A 149 3.01 7.54 -6.07
C ILE A 149 2.77 7.58 -4.57
N LEU A 150 2.74 6.42 -3.94
CA LEU A 150 2.75 6.28 -2.49
C LEU A 150 4.13 5.87 -2.04
N GLU A 151 4.66 6.49 -1.00
CA GLU A 151 5.89 6.07 -0.34
C GLU A 151 5.55 5.58 1.06
N THR A 152 6.07 4.39 1.41
CA THR A 152 5.85 3.77 2.72
C THR A 152 7.18 3.61 3.43
N ALA A 153 7.25 4.08 4.67
CA ALA A 153 8.36 3.83 5.55
C ALA A 153 7.96 2.86 6.67
N ILE A 154 8.86 1.95 7.00
CA ILE A 154 8.71 0.99 8.08
C ILE A 154 9.93 1.10 8.99
N THR A 155 9.73 1.23 10.29
CA THR A 155 10.80 1.27 11.28
C THR A 155 10.64 0.14 12.31
N GLY A 156 11.73 -0.22 12.97
CA GLY A 156 11.71 -1.23 14.03
C GLY A 156 11.72 -2.68 13.56
N ILE A 157 11.86 -2.95 12.26
CA ILE A 157 12.01 -4.31 11.75
C ILE A 157 13.39 -4.87 12.14
N PRO A 158 13.49 -6.06 12.74
CA PRO A 158 14.75 -6.72 12.98
C PRO A 158 15.37 -7.20 11.67
N SER A 159 16.70 -7.19 11.56
CA SER A 159 17.42 -7.74 10.42
C SER A 159 17.29 -9.26 10.36
N GLY A 160 17.29 -9.82 9.15
CA GLY A 160 17.34 -11.27 8.94
C GLY A 160 15.99 -11.96 8.98
N ILE A 161 14.89 -11.28 8.58
CA ILE A 161 13.54 -11.85 8.57
C ILE A 161 13.10 -12.40 7.21
N GLY A 162 13.81 -12.07 6.13
CA GLY A 162 13.50 -12.57 4.80
C GLY A 162 14.17 -13.89 4.48
N GLU A 163 13.66 -14.59 3.47
CA GLU A 163 14.18 -15.86 2.99
C GLU A 163 14.62 -15.75 1.53
N PRO A 164 15.93 -15.64 1.23
CA PRO A 164 16.36 -15.68 -0.16
C PRO A 164 16.21 -17.11 -0.71
N TYR A 165 15.88 -17.29 -2.00
CA TYR A 165 15.83 -16.28 -3.05
C TYR A 165 14.41 -15.80 -3.34
N PHE A 166 13.42 -16.70 -3.33
CA PHE A 166 12.06 -16.44 -3.82
C PHE A 166 11.18 -15.71 -2.79
N ASP A 167 11.47 -15.90 -1.51
CA ASP A 167 10.71 -15.33 -0.40
C ASP A 167 11.48 -14.17 0.27
N SER A 168 12.28 -13.43 -0.51
CA SER A 168 12.89 -12.19 -0.05
C SER A 168 11.83 -11.17 0.38
N ILE A 169 12.20 -10.24 1.25
CA ILE A 169 11.28 -9.18 1.71
C ILE A 169 10.68 -8.43 0.52
N GLU A 170 11.50 -8.07 -0.50
CA GLU A 170 11.01 -7.39 -1.69
C GLU A 170 10.01 -8.25 -2.46
N SER A 171 10.27 -9.55 -2.60
CA SER A 171 9.38 -10.47 -3.32
C SER A 171 8.02 -10.56 -2.63
N GLN A 172 7.99 -10.72 -1.32
CA GLN A 172 6.76 -10.82 -0.54
C GLN A 172 5.98 -9.51 -0.53
N LEU A 173 6.65 -8.38 -0.28
CA LEU A 173 6.03 -7.07 -0.31
C LEU A 173 5.49 -6.73 -1.70
N ALA A 174 6.28 -6.96 -2.76
CA ALA A 174 5.83 -6.72 -4.13
C ALA A 174 4.61 -7.59 -4.49
N HIS A 175 4.61 -8.87 -4.10
CA HIS A 175 3.47 -9.77 -4.30
C HIS A 175 2.19 -9.21 -3.66
N MET A 176 2.27 -8.74 -2.42
CA MET A 176 1.14 -8.13 -1.72
C MET A 176 0.72 -6.78 -2.32
N LEU A 177 1.67 -5.92 -2.66
CA LEU A 177 1.39 -4.60 -3.24
C LEU A 177 0.72 -4.70 -4.61
N PHE A 178 1.14 -5.63 -5.47
CA PHE A 178 0.47 -5.88 -6.75
C PHE A 178 -0.91 -6.53 -6.60
N SER A 179 -1.31 -7.01 -5.43
CA SER A 179 -2.69 -7.43 -5.18
C SER A 179 -3.65 -6.25 -5.02
N VAL A 180 -3.13 -5.06 -4.73
CA VAL A 180 -3.92 -3.83 -4.66
C VAL A 180 -4.27 -3.37 -6.08
N PRO A 181 -5.55 -3.16 -6.40
CA PRO A 181 -5.96 -2.69 -7.73
C PRO A 181 -5.25 -1.40 -8.14
N ALA A 182 -4.95 -1.27 -9.43
CA ALA A 182 -4.30 -0.13 -10.07
C ALA A 182 -2.80 0.08 -9.73
N VAL A 183 -2.19 -0.72 -8.89
CA VAL A 183 -0.72 -0.71 -8.73
C VAL A 183 -0.06 -1.17 -10.03
N LYS A 184 0.87 -0.38 -10.56
CA LYS A 184 1.58 -0.60 -11.83
C LYS A 184 3.09 -0.71 -11.68
N GLY A 185 3.64 -0.26 -10.58
CA GLY A 185 5.06 -0.32 -10.28
C GLY A 185 5.30 -0.37 -8.79
N VAL A 186 6.39 -1.01 -8.39
CA VAL A 186 6.87 -1.07 -7.02
C VAL A 186 8.38 -0.91 -7.06
N GLU A 187 8.91 -0.08 -6.19
CA GLU A 187 10.33 0.16 -6.02
C GLU A 187 10.71 0.03 -4.55
N PHE A 188 11.97 -0.30 -4.29
CA PHE A 188 12.54 -0.37 -2.95
C PHE A 188 13.77 0.53 -2.87
N GLY A 189 13.90 1.30 -1.79
CA GLY A 189 14.99 2.25 -1.61
C GLY A 189 15.01 3.29 -2.74
N SER A 190 16.16 3.42 -3.40
CA SER A 190 16.32 4.33 -4.55
C SER A 190 15.72 3.80 -5.86
N GLY A 191 15.21 2.56 -5.89
CA GLY A 191 14.50 1.99 -7.03
C GLY A 191 15.24 2.15 -8.36
N PHE A 192 14.58 2.65 -9.40
CA PHE A 192 15.19 2.86 -10.72
C PHE A 192 16.27 3.94 -10.74
N ASP A 193 16.39 4.79 -9.71
CA ASP A 193 17.47 5.77 -9.64
C ASP A 193 18.85 5.11 -9.48
N PHE A 194 18.92 3.86 -9.01
CA PHE A 194 20.16 3.08 -9.03
C PHE A 194 20.85 3.04 -10.41
N ALA A 195 20.06 3.05 -11.49
CA ALA A 195 20.60 3.05 -12.84
C ALA A 195 21.44 4.29 -13.18
N LYS A 196 21.30 5.37 -12.39
CA LYS A 196 22.01 6.64 -12.55
C LYS A 196 23.21 6.76 -11.61
N MET A 197 23.38 5.83 -10.67
CA MET A 197 24.38 5.86 -9.62
C MET A 197 25.56 4.96 -9.94
N ARG A 198 26.74 5.34 -9.45
CA ARG A 198 27.89 4.43 -9.36
C ARG A 198 27.75 3.56 -8.13
N GLY A 199 28.28 2.33 -8.13
CA GLY A 199 28.21 1.42 -6.99
C GLY A 199 28.76 2.00 -5.69
N SER A 200 29.82 2.82 -5.76
CA SER A 200 30.38 3.52 -4.59
C SER A 200 29.47 4.59 -4.00
N GLU A 201 28.55 5.13 -4.78
CA GLU A 201 27.55 6.11 -4.35
C GLU A 201 26.29 5.41 -3.83
N ALA A 202 25.91 4.31 -4.48
CA ALA A 202 24.71 3.53 -4.19
C ALA A 202 24.82 2.69 -2.91
N ASN A 203 26.04 2.30 -2.50
CA ASN A 203 26.25 1.48 -1.32
C ASN A 203 25.94 2.24 -0.02
N ASP A 204 25.10 1.66 0.82
CA ASP A 204 24.78 2.16 2.15
C ASP A 204 25.89 1.79 3.15
N SER A 205 26.80 2.73 3.44
CA SER A 205 27.93 2.51 4.33
C SER A 205 27.49 2.33 5.78
N PHE A 206 27.88 1.23 6.41
CA PHE A 206 27.60 0.97 7.82
C PHE A 206 28.32 1.95 8.77
N ARG A 207 27.65 2.26 9.86
CA ARG A 207 28.12 3.06 11.00
C ARG A 207 27.68 2.41 12.30
N ILE A 208 28.32 2.79 13.38
CA ILE A 208 27.98 2.36 14.74
C ILE A 208 27.77 3.63 15.57
N ASP A 209 26.67 3.72 16.30
CA ASP A 209 26.39 4.81 17.23
C ASP A 209 27.10 4.61 18.58
N GLU A 210 26.94 5.59 19.49
CA GLU A 210 27.52 5.58 20.81
C GLU A 210 27.05 4.40 21.70
N ASN A 211 25.90 3.82 21.37
CA ASN A 211 25.31 2.67 22.06
C ASN A 211 25.67 1.33 21.42
N GLY A 212 26.55 1.32 20.40
CA GLY A 212 26.92 0.12 19.66
C GLY A 212 25.90 -0.35 18.64
N LYS A 213 24.86 0.43 18.35
CA LYS A 213 23.85 0.11 17.35
C LYS A 213 24.38 0.36 15.94
N VAL A 214 24.25 -0.64 15.08
CA VAL A 214 24.62 -0.54 13.66
C VAL A 214 23.51 0.21 12.91
N PHE A 215 23.89 1.15 12.06
CA PHE A 215 23.01 1.87 11.14
C PHE A 215 23.76 2.18 9.84
N THR A 216 23.04 2.61 8.81
CA THR A 216 23.63 3.01 7.53
C THR A 216 23.60 4.53 7.37
N ARG A 217 24.61 5.08 6.65
CA ARG A 217 24.71 6.53 6.39
C ARG A 217 23.61 7.01 5.40
N THR A 218 23.27 6.16 4.47
CA THR A 218 22.25 6.37 3.42
C THR A 218 21.28 5.21 3.43
N ASN A 219 20.20 5.30 2.69
CA ASN A 219 19.17 4.27 2.62
C ASN A 219 18.79 3.96 1.17
N HIS A 220 19.80 3.85 0.31
CA HIS A 220 19.57 3.55 -1.11
C HIS A 220 18.94 2.17 -1.33
N ASN A 221 19.34 1.18 -0.53
CA ASN A 221 18.78 -0.18 -0.58
C ASN A 221 17.43 -0.33 0.14
N GLY A 222 16.90 0.76 0.72
CA GLY A 222 15.65 0.70 1.48
C GLY A 222 15.72 -0.13 2.77
N GLY A 223 16.94 -0.40 3.28
CA GLY A 223 17.15 -1.25 4.45
C GLY A 223 17.12 -2.76 4.16
N ILE A 224 16.98 -3.16 2.90
CA ILE A 224 16.86 -4.57 2.49
C ILE A 224 18.13 -4.97 1.74
N ASN A 225 19.01 -5.72 2.40
CA ASN A 225 20.24 -6.21 1.81
C ASN A 225 20.19 -7.72 1.66
N GLY A 226 20.35 -8.24 0.43
CA GLY A 226 20.28 -9.66 0.15
C GLY A 226 18.88 -10.28 0.32
N GLY A 227 17.85 -9.44 0.42
CA GLY A 227 16.46 -9.87 0.58
C GLY A 227 16.04 -10.18 2.02
N ILE A 228 16.89 -9.84 3.00
CA ILE A 228 16.66 -10.15 4.43
C ILE A 228 16.80 -8.92 5.33
#